data_1d9123329c1d0ec581e92adfcc3b984a
#
_entry.id   1d9123329c1d0ec581e92adfcc3b984a
#
_cell.length_a   1.000
_cell.length_b   1.000
_cell.length_c   1.000
_cell.angle_alpha   90.00
_cell.angle_beta   90.00
_cell.angle_gamma   90.00
#
_symmetry.space_group_name_H-M   'P 1'
#
loop_
_entity.id
_entity.type
_entity.pdbx_description
1 polymer ?
#
loop_
_entity_poly.entity_id
_entity_poly.type
_entity_poly.pdbx_seq_one_letter_code
_entity_poly.pdbx_strand_id
1 'polypeptide(L)'
;MSKKNKKKTTGYTDDHAAAGLDTKFPPIETWRNQFKAYEILVDDPEFTSVCPKTGLPDFGRLTIRYMPRETCLELKSLKEYLFTYRNLGIFQENIVNQVLDDVVKACNPVWAKVVGDFRPRGGISTIVEATYPRQIGRAHV
;
A
#
# COMPACT_ATOMS: atom_id res chain seq x y z
N MET A 1 13.26 -0.41 -30.33
CA MET A 1 13.05 -0.86 -29.03
C MET A 1 13.59 0.04 -28.00
N SER A 2 12.75 0.44 -27.20
CA SER A 2 13.14 1.40 -26.20
C SER A 2 13.89 0.82 -25.05
N LYS A 3 14.03 -0.49 -24.95
CA LYS A 3 14.75 -1.02 -23.84
C LYS A 3 16.19 -0.60 -23.77
N LYS A 4 16.81 -0.28 -24.86
CA LYS A 4 18.17 0.13 -24.77
C LYS A 4 18.31 1.51 -24.18
N ASN A 5 17.22 2.22 -23.98
CA ASN A 5 17.28 3.54 -23.37
C ASN A 5 17.12 3.50 -21.88
N LYS A 6 16.82 2.35 -21.33
CA LYS A 6 16.64 2.23 -19.90
C LYS A 6 17.97 2.26 -19.20
N LYS A 7 18.10 3.10 -18.21
CA LYS A 7 19.30 3.19 -17.43
C LYS A 7 19.33 2.18 -16.32
N LYS A 8 20.49 1.61 -16.10
CA LYS A 8 20.69 0.67 -15.02
C LYS A 8 21.80 1.19 -14.16
N THR A 9 21.47 1.70 -12.98
CA THR A 9 22.49 2.18 -12.07
C THR A 9 22.91 1.12 -11.08
N THR A 10 21.99 0.24 -10.66
CA THR A 10 22.26 -0.78 -9.67
C THR A 10 21.59 -2.08 -10.04
N GLY A 11 21.39 -2.31 -11.34
CA GLY A 11 20.67 -3.47 -11.80
C GLY A 11 19.17 -3.32 -11.72
N TYR A 12 18.66 -2.16 -11.34
CA TYR A 12 17.25 -1.84 -11.33
C TYR A 12 16.91 -0.93 -12.49
N THR A 13 15.70 -1.09 -13.03
CA THR A 13 15.23 -0.31 -14.18
C THR A 13 13.93 0.40 -13.80
N ASP A 14 13.45 1.24 -14.71
CA ASP A 14 12.15 1.89 -14.54
C ASP A 14 11.03 0.87 -14.47
N ASP A 15 11.18 -0.27 -15.14
CA ASP A 15 10.20 -1.34 -15.06
C ASP A 15 10.11 -1.89 -13.64
N HIS A 16 11.24 -2.03 -12.96
CA HIS A 16 11.22 -2.47 -11.57
C HIS A 16 10.52 -1.43 -10.70
N ALA A 17 10.81 -0.16 -10.94
CA ALA A 17 10.25 0.93 -10.14
C ALA A 17 8.72 0.98 -10.24
N ALA A 18 8.16 0.62 -11.39
CA ALA A 18 6.73 0.67 -11.60
C ALA A 18 6.05 -0.69 -11.46
N ALA A 19 6.81 -1.74 -11.12
CA ALA A 19 6.28 -3.09 -11.07
C ALA A 19 5.09 -3.17 -10.12
N GLY A 20 4.05 -3.86 -10.56
CA GLY A 20 2.87 -4.13 -9.76
C GLY A 20 1.82 -3.02 -9.76
N LEU A 21 2.18 -1.81 -10.20
CA LEU A 21 1.27 -0.67 -10.12
C LEU A 21 0.12 -0.73 -11.14
N ASP A 22 0.26 -1.56 -12.16
CA ASP A 22 -0.79 -1.75 -13.17
C ASP A 22 -1.67 -2.97 -12.87
N THR A 23 -1.55 -3.54 -11.71
CA THR A 23 -2.32 -4.72 -11.32
C THR A 23 -3.78 -4.37 -11.17
N LYS A 24 -4.64 -5.29 -11.63
CA LYS A 24 -6.07 -5.15 -11.44
C LYS A 24 -6.45 -5.89 -10.16
N PHE A 25 -6.66 -5.11 -9.11
CA PHE A 25 -7.00 -5.68 -7.81
C PHE A 25 -8.50 -6.00 -7.72
N PRO A 26 -8.88 -6.98 -6.90
CA PRO A 26 -10.29 -7.18 -6.61
C PRO A 26 -10.86 -5.95 -5.89
N PRO A 27 -12.15 -5.66 -6.09
CA PRO A 27 -12.72 -4.45 -5.50
C PRO A 27 -12.82 -4.54 -3.99
N ILE A 28 -12.58 -3.41 -3.33
CA ILE A 28 -12.81 -3.27 -1.90
C ILE A 28 -14.24 -2.78 -1.73
N GLU A 29 -15.07 -3.57 -1.06
CA GLU A 29 -16.46 -3.23 -0.82
C GLU A 29 -16.59 -2.41 0.45
N THR A 30 -17.74 -1.79 0.63
CA THR A 30 -18.01 -0.92 1.77
C THR A 30 -19.43 -1.16 2.26
N TRP A 31 -19.69 -0.68 3.48
CA TRP A 31 -21.03 -0.70 4.05
C TRP A 31 -21.29 0.65 4.73
N ARG A 32 -22.55 0.99 4.89
CA ARG A 32 -22.97 2.31 5.34
C ARG A 32 -22.60 2.56 6.80
N ASN A 33 -21.86 3.62 7.02
CA ASN A 33 -21.43 4.03 8.36
C ASN A 33 -22.60 4.65 9.11
N GLN A 34 -22.73 4.29 10.41
CA GLN A 34 -23.84 4.74 11.24
C GLN A 34 -23.47 5.81 12.26
N PHE A 35 -22.18 6.07 12.46
CA PHE A 35 -21.72 7.01 13.48
C PHE A 35 -20.69 7.97 12.94
N LYS A 36 -20.37 8.99 13.73
CA LYS A 36 -19.41 10.02 13.36
C LYS A 36 -18.28 10.08 14.37
N ALA A 37 -17.17 10.66 13.96
CA ALA A 37 -16.07 11.08 14.85
C ALA A 37 -15.44 9.91 15.59
N TYR A 38 -15.08 8.88 14.88
CA TYR A 38 -14.33 7.77 15.45
C TYR A 38 -13.36 7.22 14.39
N GLU A 39 -12.39 6.45 14.85
CA GLU A 39 -11.35 5.91 13.98
C GLU A 39 -11.42 4.39 13.95
N ILE A 40 -11.03 3.84 12.82
CA ILE A 40 -10.88 2.40 12.64
C ILE A 40 -9.42 2.11 12.35
N LEU A 41 -8.89 1.11 13.02
CA LEU A 41 -7.54 0.60 12.72
C LEU A 41 -7.67 -0.83 12.23
N VAL A 42 -7.24 -1.06 11.00
CA VAL A 42 -7.14 -2.40 10.44
C VAL A 42 -5.66 -2.79 10.47
N ASP A 43 -5.38 -3.95 11.03
CA ASP A 43 -4.00 -4.39 11.25
C ASP A 43 -3.79 -5.74 10.57
N ASP A 44 -2.84 -5.78 9.64
CA ASP A 44 -2.46 -7.00 8.96
C ASP A 44 -1.00 -7.32 9.33
N PRO A 45 -0.79 -8.09 10.41
CA PRO A 45 0.57 -8.37 10.89
C PRO A 45 1.31 -9.41 10.05
N GLU A 46 0.64 -10.03 9.09
CA GLU A 46 1.24 -11.06 8.25
C GLU A 46 1.24 -10.67 6.78
N PHE A 47 1.39 -9.39 6.52
CA PHE A 47 1.39 -8.90 5.16
C PHE A 47 2.60 -9.43 4.40
N THR A 48 2.40 -9.84 3.15
CA THR A 48 3.46 -10.41 2.32
C THR A 48 3.37 -9.84 0.91
N SER A 49 4.52 -9.62 0.31
CA SER A 49 4.64 -9.25 -1.09
C SER A 49 5.92 -9.86 -1.65
N VAL A 50 6.27 -9.52 -2.88
CA VAL A 50 7.43 -10.09 -3.55
C VAL A 50 8.32 -8.96 -4.05
N CYS A 51 9.62 -9.10 -3.88
CA CYS A 51 10.57 -8.15 -4.44
C CYS A 51 10.55 -8.27 -5.96
N PRO A 52 10.34 -7.17 -6.70
CA PRO A 52 10.21 -7.26 -8.16
C PRO A 52 11.50 -7.64 -8.85
N LYS A 53 12.64 -7.49 -8.18
CA LYS A 53 13.93 -7.84 -8.76
C LYS A 53 14.32 -9.28 -8.46
N THR A 54 14.26 -9.66 -7.19
CA THR A 54 14.78 -10.96 -6.77
C THR A 54 13.74 -12.07 -6.78
N GLY A 55 12.46 -11.73 -6.74
CA GLY A 55 11.41 -12.72 -6.61
C GLY A 55 11.28 -13.31 -5.22
N LEU A 56 12.03 -12.79 -4.26
CA LEU A 56 11.97 -13.28 -2.89
C LEU A 56 10.84 -12.58 -2.13
N PRO A 57 10.24 -13.28 -1.15
CA PRO A 57 9.13 -12.69 -0.41
C PRO A 57 9.60 -11.60 0.54
N ASP A 58 8.75 -10.57 0.67
CA ASP A 58 8.90 -9.53 1.67
C ASP A 58 7.78 -9.71 2.70
N PHE A 59 8.13 -9.59 3.96
CA PHE A 59 7.18 -9.74 5.07
C PHE A 59 7.09 -8.44 5.84
N GLY A 60 5.92 -8.18 6.39
CA GLY A 60 5.75 -6.97 7.17
C GLY A 60 4.39 -6.89 7.84
N ARG A 61 4.19 -5.77 8.50
CA ARG A 61 2.92 -5.44 9.12
C ARG A 61 2.36 -4.22 8.40
N LEU A 62 1.14 -4.35 7.91
CA LEU A 62 0.47 -3.25 7.24
C LEU A 62 -0.71 -2.81 8.10
N THR A 63 -0.77 -1.53 8.41
CA THR A 63 -1.89 -0.98 9.15
C THR A 63 -2.58 0.10 8.32
N ILE A 64 -3.90 0.12 8.42
CA ILE A 64 -4.74 1.12 7.77
C ILE A 64 -5.56 1.77 8.88
N ARG A 65 -5.33 3.06 9.10
CA ARG A 65 -6.08 3.81 10.10
C ARG A 65 -6.88 4.88 9.37
N TYR A 66 -8.18 4.97 9.64
CA TYR A 66 -8.98 5.97 8.93
C TYR A 66 -10.19 6.39 9.74
N MET A 67 -10.69 7.58 9.43
CA MET A 67 -11.96 8.06 9.98
C MET A 67 -13.01 7.95 8.88
N PRO A 68 -14.00 7.07 9.04
CA PRO A 68 -15.00 6.89 8.00
C PRO A 68 -15.90 8.12 7.87
N ARG A 69 -16.33 8.36 6.63
CA ARG A 69 -17.30 9.41 6.34
C ARG A 69 -18.66 8.74 6.14
N GLU A 70 -19.01 8.42 4.91
CA GLU A 70 -20.30 7.81 4.63
C GLU A 70 -20.27 6.28 4.69
N THR A 71 -19.11 5.68 4.48
CA THR A 71 -18.99 4.23 4.42
C THR A 71 -17.76 3.74 5.16
N CYS A 72 -17.83 2.49 5.61
CA CYS A 72 -16.71 1.77 6.22
C CYS A 72 -16.23 0.69 5.24
N LEU A 73 -14.95 0.34 5.31
CA LEU A 73 -14.40 -0.74 4.51
C LEU A 73 -14.96 -2.08 4.97
N GLU A 74 -15.32 -2.92 4.01
CA GLU A 74 -15.81 -4.25 4.30
C GLU A 74 -14.61 -5.19 4.39
N LEU A 75 -14.47 -5.90 5.51
CA LEU A 75 -13.21 -6.57 5.84
C LEU A 75 -12.92 -7.80 4.98
N LYS A 76 -13.95 -8.53 4.54
CA LYS A 76 -13.70 -9.71 3.73
C LYS A 76 -13.11 -9.33 2.38
N SER A 77 -13.68 -8.34 1.73
CA SER A 77 -13.15 -7.87 0.45
C SER A 77 -11.78 -7.22 0.62
N LEU A 78 -11.58 -6.52 1.74
CA LEU A 78 -10.29 -5.94 2.03
C LEU A 78 -9.22 -7.03 2.20
N LYS A 79 -9.58 -8.12 2.87
CA LYS A 79 -8.66 -9.25 3.02
C LYS A 79 -8.27 -9.82 1.66
N GLU A 80 -9.24 -9.99 0.78
CA GLU A 80 -8.96 -10.51 -0.57
C GLU A 80 -8.09 -9.55 -1.36
N TYR A 81 -8.34 -8.25 -1.20
CA TYR A 81 -7.52 -7.23 -1.83
C TYR A 81 -6.07 -7.34 -1.36
N LEU A 82 -5.86 -7.42 -0.06
CA LEU A 82 -4.51 -7.49 0.52
C LEU A 82 -3.81 -8.79 0.14
N PHE A 83 -4.56 -9.90 -0.01
CA PHE A 83 -3.98 -11.16 -0.42
C PHE A 83 -3.39 -11.11 -1.82
N THR A 84 -3.89 -10.23 -2.67
CA THR A 84 -3.36 -10.09 -4.03
C THR A 84 -1.87 -9.74 -4.01
N TYR A 85 -1.43 -9.03 -2.99
CA TYR A 85 -0.03 -8.63 -2.89
C TYR A 85 0.92 -9.80 -2.61
N ARG A 86 0.43 -10.92 -2.13
CA ARG A 86 1.30 -12.02 -1.70
C ARG A 86 2.18 -12.55 -2.82
N ASN A 87 1.67 -12.55 -4.04
CA ASN A 87 2.44 -13.03 -5.19
C ASN A 87 2.78 -11.92 -6.16
N LEU A 88 2.64 -10.68 -5.73
CA LEU A 88 2.82 -9.53 -6.60
C LEU A 88 4.21 -8.92 -6.39
N GLY A 89 4.97 -8.82 -7.48
CA GLY A 89 6.26 -8.13 -7.46
C GLY A 89 6.03 -6.63 -7.42
N ILE A 90 6.33 -6.02 -6.28
CA ILE A 90 6.10 -4.59 -6.08
C ILE A 90 6.98 -4.11 -4.94
N PHE A 91 7.54 -2.92 -5.07
CA PHE A 91 8.36 -2.35 -4.01
C PHE A 91 7.52 -1.90 -2.83
N GLN A 92 8.12 -1.95 -1.65
CA GLN A 92 7.43 -1.63 -0.39
C GLN A 92 6.84 -0.23 -0.38
N GLU A 93 7.57 0.74 -0.92
CA GLU A 93 7.10 2.12 -1.01
C GLU A 93 5.85 2.22 -1.87
N ASN A 94 5.81 1.47 -2.95
CA ASN A 94 4.65 1.49 -3.84
C ASN A 94 3.44 0.80 -3.23
N ILE A 95 3.66 -0.25 -2.44
CA ILE A 95 2.58 -0.94 -1.75
C ILE A 95 1.78 0.02 -0.89
N VAL A 96 2.47 0.75 -0.02
CA VAL A 96 1.81 1.60 0.97
C VAL A 96 1.02 2.71 0.28
N ASN A 97 1.60 3.29 -0.77
CA ASN A 97 0.93 4.34 -1.52
C ASN A 97 -0.26 3.80 -2.32
N GLN A 98 -0.12 2.62 -2.91
CA GLN A 98 -1.21 2.00 -3.66
C GLN A 98 -2.38 1.66 -2.73
N VAL A 99 -2.06 1.10 -1.56
CA VAL A 99 -3.11 0.76 -0.59
C VAL A 99 -3.84 2.02 -0.14
N LEU A 100 -3.11 3.10 0.13
CA LEU A 100 -3.76 4.35 0.51
C LEU A 100 -4.72 4.84 -0.58
N ASP A 101 -4.26 4.86 -1.83
CA ASP A 101 -5.08 5.34 -2.93
C ASP A 101 -6.33 4.47 -3.11
N ASP A 102 -6.17 3.16 -2.99
CA ASP A 102 -7.29 2.24 -3.17
C ASP A 102 -8.31 2.36 -2.03
N VAL A 103 -7.83 2.53 -0.81
CA VAL A 103 -8.71 2.74 0.36
C VAL A 103 -9.49 4.03 0.20
N VAL A 104 -8.81 5.12 -0.19
CA VAL A 104 -9.46 6.42 -0.38
C VAL A 104 -10.52 6.32 -1.48
N LYS A 105 -10.18 5.65 -2.57
CA LYS A 105 -11.13 5.49 -3.66
C LYS A 105 -12.34 4.67 -3.24
N ALA A 106 -12.15 3.69 -2.39
CA ALA A 106 -13.22 2.80 -1.97
C ALA A 106 -14.19 3.47 -1.01
N CYS A 107 -13.72 4.20 0.00
CA CYS A 107 -14.60 4.69 1.07
C CYS A 107 -14.59 6.20 1.29
N ASN A 108 -13.78 6.95 0.56
CA ASN A 108 -13.73 8.41 0.69
C ASN A 108 -13.70 8.87 2.16
N PRO A 109 -12.67 8.51 2.91
CA PRO A 109 -12.63 8.81 4.34
C PRO A 109 -12.39 10.29 4.61
N VAL A 110 -12.63 10.73 5.85
CA VAL A 110 -12.26 12.07 6.28
C VAL A 110 -10.75 12.22 6.22
N TRP A 111 -10.04 11.22 6.73
CA TRP A 111 -8.60 11.09 6.59
C TRP A 111 -8.25 9.62 6.67
N ALA A 112 -7.07 9.27 6.18
CA ALA A 112 -6.57 7.91 6.26
C ALA A 112 -5.06 7.93 6.34
N LYS A 113 -4.50 6.89 6.96
CA LYS A 113 -3.06 6.71 7.05
C LYS A 113 -2.75 5.23 6.89
N VAL A 114 -1.82 4.92 6.00
CA VAL A 114 -1.35 3.56 5.80
C VAL A 114 0.11 3.50 6.19
N VAL A 115 0.47 2.52 7.00
CA VAL A 115 1.84 2.31 7.45
C VAL A 115 2.24 0.89 7.10
N GLY A 116 3.37 0.75 6.43
CA GLY A 116 4.00 -0.54 6.19
C GLY A 116 5.28 -0.62 7.00
N ASP A 117 5.33 -1.58 7.91
CA ASP A 117 6.51 -1.83 8.75
C ASP A 117 7.08 -3.16 8.31
N PHE A 118 8.14 -3.11 7.50
CA PHE A 118 8.65 -4.29 6.82
C PHE A 118 9.83 -4.89 7.56
N ARG A 119 9.88 -6.24 7.55
CA ARG A 119 10.95 -6.97 8.20
C ARG A 119 12.29 -6.65 7.57
N PRO A 120 13.38 -6.73 8.36
CA PRO A 120 14.71 -6.43 7.84
C PRO A 120 15.11 -7.35 6.69
N ARG A 121 15.79 -6.76 5.73
CA ARG A 121 16.43 -7.47 4.64
C ARG A 121 17.88 -7.00 4.61
N GLY A 122 18.79 -7.96 4.73
CA GLY A 122 20.20 -7.60 4.84
C GLY A 122 20.48 -6.70 6.04
N GLY A 123 19.70 -6.84 7.11
CA GLY A 123 19.88 -6.06 8.32
C GLY A 123 19.22 -4.69 8.29
N ILE A 124 18.56 -4.31 7.19
CA ILE A 124 17.92 -2.99 7.06
C ILE A 124 16.41 -3.17 7.06
N SER A 125 15.72 -2.51 7.98
CA SER A 125 14.27 -2.48 8.01
C SER A 125 13.77 -1.16 7.41
N THR A 126 12.53 -1.18 6.92
CA THR A 126 11.94 -0.01 6.26
C THR A 126 10.54 0.19 6.81
N ILE A 127 10.22 1.44 7.14
CA ILE A 127 8.87 1.85 7.50
C ILE A 127 8.44 2.91 6.52
N VAL A 128 7.29 2.67 5.87
CA VAL A 128 6.74 3.61 4.89
C VAL A 128 5.39 4.07 5.39
N GLU A 129 5.14 5.38 5.37
CA GLU A 129 3.87 5.96 5.79
C GLU A 129 3.33 6.86 4.71
N ALA A 130 2.04 6.74 4.45
CA ALA A 130 1.35 7.63 3.51
C ALA A 130 0.02 8.06 4.12
N THR A 131 -0.31 9.33 3.96
CA THR A 131 -1.46 9.95 4.61
C THR A 131 -2.37 10.62 3.59
N TYR A 132 -3.66 10.53 3.82
CA TYR A 132 -4.67 11.23 3.03
C TYR A 132 -5.46 12.18 3.94
N PRO A 133 -5.68 13.42 3.57
CA PRO A 133 -5.20 14.07 2.34
C PRO A 133 -3.68 14.12 2.30
N ARG A 134 -3.12 13.99 1.11
CA ARG A 134 -1.67 14.03 0.97
C ARG A 134 -1.18 15.43 1.25
N GLN A 135 -0.13 15.52 2.06
CA GLN A 135 0.44 16.80 2.46
C GLN A 135 1.70 17.06 1.68
N ILE A 136 1.68 18.11 0.91
CA ILE A 136 2.82 18.53 0.12
C ILE A 136 3.51 19.67 0.87
N GLY A 137 4.84 19.63 0.88
CA GLY A 137 5.60 20.68 1.50
C GLY A 137 5.73 20.58 3.01
N ARG A 138 5.25 19.48 3.56
CA ARG A 138 5.36 19.24 4.97
C ARG A 138 6.79 19.18 5.48
N ALA A 139 7.69 18.76 4.62
CA ALA A 139 9.07 18.55 4.99
C ALA A 139 9.80 19.82 5.38
N HIS A 140 9.29 20.95 4.97
CA HIS A 140 9.96 22.20 5.29
C HIS A 140 9.40 22.89 6.50
N VAL A 141 8.55 22.24 7.16
CA VAL A 141 7.99 22.76 8.39
C VAL A 141 9.03 22.75 9.49
#